data_0a4bcc2e8592665166c8b1875d06139b
#
_entry.id   0a4bcc2e8592665166c8b1875d06139b
#
_cell.length_a   1.000
_cell.length_b   1.000
_cell.length_c   1.000
_cell.angle_alpha   90.00
_cell.angle_beta   90.00
_cell.angle_gamma   90.00
#
_symmetry.space_group_name_H-M   'P 1'
#
loop_
_entity.id
_entity.type
_entity.pdbx_description
1 polymer ?
#
loop_
_entity_poly.entity_id
_entity_poly.type
_entity_poly.pdbx_seq_one_letter_code
_entity_poly.pdbx_strand_id
1 'polypeptide(L)'
;MAFRDGVQHLPVADERIGRAFVLGLLAHYRLDSVTHPFVFAQQEALAAASPARAGAQEDLHAVIESDIDSWILWEKRRATVLERPAHMNLMRTERTCRVAGALFSQVAFSVYGLSLIHI
;
A
#
# COMPACT_ATOMS: atom_id res chain seq x y z
N MET A 1 -15.96 -1.64 -3.61
CA MET A 1 -16.76 -2.19 -4.73
C MET A 1 -16.33 -1.61 -6.07
N ALA A 2 -16.13 -0.30 -6.21
CA ALA A 2 -15.77 0.33 -7.50
C ALA A 2 -14.57 -0.31 -8.24
N PHE A 3 -13.49 -0.66 -7.57
CA PHE A 3 -12.35 -1.34 -8.21
C PHE A 3 -12.72 -2.72 -8.76
N ARG A 4 -13.51 -3.51 -8.02
CA ARG A 4 -13.98 -4.81 -8.48
C ARG A 4 -14.85 -4.68 -9.73
N ASP A 5 -15.72 -3.70 -9.74
CA ASP A 5 -16.62 -3.45 -10.86
C ASP A 5 -15.82 -2.92 -12.07
N GLY A 6 -14.77 -2.13 -11.83
CA GLY A 6 -13.83 -1.67 -12.85
C GLY A 6 -13.11 -2.79 -13.59
N VAL A 7 -12.79 -3.88 -12.92
CA VAL A 7 -12.12 -5.05 -13.56
C VAL A 7 -12.96 -5.64 -14.68
N GLN A 8 -14.29 -5.63 -14.56
CA GLN A 8 -15.19 -6.17 -15.58
C GLN A 8 -15.17 -5.40 -16.92
N HIS A 9 -14.67 -4.16 -16.88
CA HIS A 9 -14.54 -3.31 -18.07
C HIS A 9 -13.14 -3.34 -18.70
N LEU A 10 -12.22 -4.11 -18.12
CA LEU A 10 -10.90 -4.32 -18.70
C LEU A 10 -10.98 -5.29 -19.90
N PRO A 11 -10.05 -5.18 -20.88
CA PRO A 11 -9.86 -6.22 -21.87
C PRO A 11 -9.66 -7.58 -21.21
N VAL A 12 -10.21 -8.65 -21.77
CA VAL A 12 -10.13 -10.01 -21.21
C VAL A 12 -8.68 -10.42 -20.88
N ALA A 13 -7.73 -10.03 -21.73
CA ALA A 13 -6.31 -10.30 -21.50
C ALA A 13 -5.73 -9.61 -20.24
N ASP A 14 -6.35 -8.53 -19.77
CA ASP A 14 -5.90 -7.73 -18.63
C ASP A 14 -6.69 -8.03 -17.35
N GLU A 15 -7.81 -8.74 -17.45
CA GLU A 15 -8.70 -9.03 -16.33
C GLU A 15 -7.98 -9.75 -15.18
N ARG A 16 -7.11 -10.70 -15.48
CA ARG A 16 -6.33 -11.44 -14.46
C ARG A 16 -5.39 -10.53 -13.69
N ILE A 17 -4.73 -9.60 -14.36
CA ILE A 17 -3.86 -8.60 -13.74
C ILE A 17 -4.68 -7.65 -12.87
N GLY A 18 -5.82 -7.17 -13.40
CA GLY A 18 -6.73 -6.30 -12.67
C GLY A 18 -7.28 -6.95 -11.40
N ARG A 19 -7.67 -8.21 -11.45
CA ARG A 19 -8.13 -8.97 -10.27
C ARG A 19 -7.03 -9.11 -9.22
N ALA A 20 -5.81 -9.47 -9.63
CA ALA A 20 -4.68 -9.59 -8.71
C ALA A 20 -4.35 -8.24 -8.06
N PHE A 21 -4.37 -7.16 -8.83
CA PHE A 21 -4.16 -5.80 -8.32
C PHE A 21 -5.22 -5.41 -7.28
N VAL A 22 -6.51 -5.63 -7.57
CA VAL A 22 -7.61 -5.30 -6.64
C VAL A 22 -7.52 -6.11 -5.35
N LEU A 23 -7.14 -7.39 -5.42
CA LEU A 23 -6.93 -8.22 -4.24
C LEU A 23 -5.75 -7.71 -3.39
N GLY A 24 -4.65 -7.32 -4.03
CA GLY A 24 -3.51 -6.71 -3.34
C GLY A 24 -3.89 -5.40 -2.65
N LEU A 25 -4.62 -4.54 -3.34
CA LEU A 25 -5.11 -3.27 -2.77
C LEU A 25 -6.04 -3.49 -1.57
N LEU A 26 -6.95 -4.48 -1.66
CA LEU A 26 -7.83 -4.83 -0.56
C LEU A 26 -7.06 -5.38 0.65
N ALA A 27 -6.05 -6.23 0.40
CA ALA A 27 -5.20 -6.76 1.45
C ALA A 27 -4.41 -5.65 2.16
N HIS A 28 -3.83 -4.71 1.40
CA HIS A 28 -3.14 -3.54 1.92
C HIS A 28 -4.07 -2.68 2.79
N TYR A 29 -5.23 -2.30 2.24
CA TYR A 29 -6.23 -1.54 3.00
C TYR A 29 -6.64 -2.24 4.30
N ARG A 30 -6.83 -3.56 4.26
CA ARG A 30 -7.20 -4.33 5.45
C ARG A 30 -6.07 -4.36 6.47
N LEU A 31 -4.85 -4.51 6.03
CA LEU A 31 -3.66 -4.45 6.90
C LEU A 31 -3.61 -3.09 7.60
N ASP A 32 -3.65 -2.01 6.85
CA ASP A 32 -3.57 -0.64 7.39
C ASP A 32 -4.70 -0.36 8.39
N SER A 33 -5.91 -0.78 8.08
CA SER A 33 -7.07 -0.57 8.96
C SER A 33 -6.91 -1.24 10.33
N VAL A 34 -6.08 -2.27 10.43
CA VAL A 34 -5.82 -3.01 11.68
C VAL A 34 -4.56 -2.49 12.38
N THR A 35 -3.52 -2.13 11.62
CA THR A 35 -2.21 -1.76 12.17
C THR A 35 -2.08 -0.27 12.50
N HIS A 36 -2.69 0.62 11.72
CA HIS A 36 -2.57 2.07 11.90
C HIS A 36 -3.00 2.58 13.29
N PRO A 37 -4.05 2.07 13.95
CA PRO A 37 -4.32 2.50 15.33
C PRO A 37 -3.16 2.30 16.28
N PHE A 38 -2.41 1.20 16.14
CA PHE A 38 -1.20 0.95 16.91
C PHE A 38 -0.05 1.88 16.48
N VAL A 39 0.18 2.01 15.15
CA VAL A 39 1.24 2.87 14.60
C VAL A 39 1.06 4.31 15.07
N PHE A 40 -0.16 4.87 14.98
CA PHE A 40 -0.45 6.22 15.44
C PHE A 40 -0.26 6.39 16.94
N ALA A 41 -0.69 5.43 17.77
CA ALA A 41 -0.47 5.49 19.21
C ALA A 41 1.03 5.49 19.57
N GLN A 42 1.85 4.70 18.88
CA GLN A 42 3.30 4.70 19.06
C GLN A 42 3.94 6.00 18.59
N GLN A 43 3.49 6.53 17.46
CA GLN A 43 3.94 7.80 16.90
C GLN A 43 3.71 8.97 17.89
N GLU A 44 2.51 9.05 18.47
CA GLU A 44 2.16 10.03 19.47
C GLU A 44 3.02 9.90 20.74
N ALA A 45 3.21 8.67 21.23
CA ALA A 45 4.01 8.39 22.40
C ALA A 45 5.48 8.79 22.20
N LEU A 46 6.05 8.48 21.04
CA LEU A 46 7.44 8.84 20.71
C LEU A 46 7.61 10.34 20.50
N ALA A 47 6.64 11.01 19.89
CA ALA A 47 6.65 12.48 19.74
C ALA A 47 6.56 13.19 21.10
N ALA A 48 5.72 12.70 22.00
CA ALA A 48 5.60 13.23 23.36
C ALA A 48 6.88 13.02 24.19
N ALA A 49 7.55 11.89 24.02
CA ALA A 49 8.80 11.58 24.74
C ALA A 49 10.01 12.39 24.25
N SER A 50 9.96 12.95 23.04
CA SER A 50 11.07 13.71 22.47
C SER A 50 10.54 14.90 21.64
N PRO A 51 10.54 16.12 22.21
CA PRO A 51 10.09 17.32 21.48
C PRO A 51 10.84 17.57 20.16
N ALA A 52 12.10 17.14 20.05
CA ALA A 52 12.87 17.23 18.81
C ALA A 52 12.29 16.37 17.67
N ARG A 53 11.50 15.35 17.99
CA ARG A 53 10.83 14.46 17.03
C ARG A 53 9.40 14.87 16.71
N ALA A 54 8.85 15.83 17.44
CA ALA A 54 7.45 16.27 17.24
C ALA A 54 7.21 16.88 15.84
N GLY A 55 8.25 17.44 15.20
CA GLY A 55 8.18 17.98 13.84
C GLY A 55 8.38 16.94 12.72
N ALA A 56 8.75 15.70 13.04
CA ALA A 56 9.09 14.63 12.09
C ALA A 56 8.07 13.48 12.14
N GLN A 57 6.79 13.78 12.25
CA GLN A 57 5.75 12.76 12.44
C GLN A 57 5.66 11.74 11.30
N GLU A 58 5.82 12.19 10.05
CA GLU A 58 5.81 11.28 8.88
C GLU A 58 7.01 10.33 8.90
N ASP A 59 8.19 10.81 9.29
CA ASP A 59 9.38 9.98 9.45
C ASP A 59 9.21 8.94 10.56
N LEU A 60 8.58 9.32 11.69
CA LEU A 60 8.29 8.40 12.79
C LEU A 60 7.31 7.29 12.36
N HIS A 61 6.30 7.61 11.57
CA HIS A 61 5.37 6.64 11.03
C HIS A 61 6.10 5.56 10.22
N ALA A 62 6.89 5.99 9.24
CA ALA A 62 7.66 5.10 8.38
C ALA A 62 8.67 4.23 9.16
N VAL A 63 9.31 4.80 10.19
CA VAL A 63 10.23 4.05 11.06
C VAL A 63 9.50 2.96 11.83
N ILE A 64 8.35 3.28 12.44
CA ILE A 64 7.56 2.31 13.21
C ILE A 64 7.10 1.15 12.32
N GLU A 65 6.60 1.44 11.11
CA GLU A 65 6.20 0.41 10.16
C GLU A 65 7.36 -0.47 9.73
N SER A 66 8.51 0.14 9.44
CA SER A 66 9.74 -0.59 9.08
C SER A 66 10.26 -1.49 10.21
N ASP A 67 10.14 -1.04 11.45
CA ASP A 67 10.52 -1.85 12.62
C ASP A 67 9.57 -3.04 12.82
N ILE A 68 8.26 -2.83 12.64
CA ILE A 68 7.25 -3.90 12.68
C ILE A 68 7.53 -4.93 11.60
N ASP A 69 7.77 -4.50 10.37
CA ASP A 69 8.06 -5.38 9.23
C ASP A 69 9.32 -6.22 9.47
N SER A 70 10.37 -5.58 9.97
CA SER A 70 11.64 -6.24 10.30
C SER A 70 11.46 -7.27 11.41
N TRP A 71 10.70 -6.93 12.44
CA TRP A 71 10.38 -7.83 13.55
C TRP A 71 9.54 -9.02 13.09
N ILE A 72 8.48 -8.80 12.30
CA ILE A 72 7.62 -9.86 11.77
C ILE A 72 8.42 -10.79 10.86
N LEU A 73 9.28 -10.25 9.99
CA LEU A 73 10.12 -11.05 9.11
C LEU A 73 11.04 -11.95 9.92
N TRP A 74 11.67 -11.42 10.97
CA TRP A 74 12.49 -12.21 11.87
C TRP A 74 11.68 -13.30 12.60
N GLU A 75 10.54 -12.94 13.21
CA GLU A 75 9.71 -13.89 13.94
C GLU A 75 9.15 -15.02 13.07
N LYS A 76 8.71 -14.70 11.87
CA LYS A 76 8.05 -15.65 10.97
C LYS A 76 8.99 -16.42 10.05
N ARG A 77 10.13 -15.83 9.70
CA ARG A 77 11.03 -16.39 8.67
C ARG A 77 12.46 -16.57 9.14
N ARG A 78 12.81 -16.08 10.32
CA ARG A 78 14.17 -16.04 10.86
C ARG A 78 15.17 -15.45 9.84
N ALA A 79 14.75 -14.42 9.15
CA ALA A 79 15.52 -13.74 8.12
C ALA A 79 15.47 -12.21 8.33
N THR A 80 16.51 -11.54 7.88
CA THR A 80 16.59 -10.08 7.84
C THR A 80 16.06 -9.53 6.51
N VAL A 81 15.80 -8.23 6.45
CA VAL A 81 15.42 -7.53 5.22
C VAL A 81 16.50 -7.62 4.15
N LEU A 82 17.78 -7.70 4.55
CA LEU A 82 18.91 -7.87 3.61
C LEU A 82 18.93 -9.26 2.98
N GLU A 83 18.59 -10.31 3.74
CA GLU A 83 18.54 -11.69 3.25
C GLU A 83 17.30 -11.96 2.38
N ARG A 84 16.20 -11.27 2.66
CA ARG A 84 14.94 -11.39 1.93
C ARG A 84 14.36 -10.02 1.59
N PRO A 85 14.95 -9.29 0.67
CA PRO A 85 14.48 -7.97 0.28
C PRO A 85 13.13 -8.07 -0.47
N ALA A 86 12.09 -7.45 0.08
CA ALA A 86 10.72 -7.52 -0.45
C ALA A 86 10.62 -7.01 -1.89
N HIS A 87 11.41 -6.00 -2.26
CA HIS A 87 11.39 -5.41 -3.59
C HIS A 87 11.76 -6.39 -4.71
N MET A 88 12.50 -7.47 -4.40
CA MET A 88 12.83 -8.52 -5.37
C MET A 88 11.62 -9.35 -5.81
N ASN A 89 10.52 -9.28 -5.04
CA ASN A 89 9.26 -9.95 -5.38
C ASN A 89 8.31 -9.06 -6.19
N LEU A 90 8.66 -7.80 -6.43
CA LEU A 90 7.83 -6.87 -7.18
C LEU A 90 8.04 -7.07 -8.67
N MET A 91 7.01 -7.58 -9.34
CA MET A 91 6.97 -7.64 -10.80
C MET A 91 6.42 -6.32 -11.35
N ARG A 92 7.33 -5.41 -11.68
CA ARG A 92 6.97 -4.15 -12.31
C ARG A 92 7.04 -4.28 -13.83
N THR A 93 5.88 -4.42 -14.48
CA THR A 93 5.78 -4.41 -15.93
C THR A 93 4.98 -3.19 -16.39
N GLU A 94 5.27 -2.71 -17.61
CA GLU A 94 4.49 -1.63 -18.22
C GLU A 94 2.98 -1.99 -18.30
N ARG A 95 2.69 -3.24 -18.62
CA ARG A 95 1.32 -3.73 -18.66
C ARG A 95 0.62 -3.65 -17.31
N THR A 96 1.27 -4.04 -16.23
CA THR A 96 0.72 -3.94 -14.86
C THR A 96 0.46 -2.48 -14.49
N CYS A 97 1.39 -1.58 -14.78
CA CYS A 97 1.21 -0.14 -14.52
C CYS A 97 0.04 0.45 -15.30
N ARG A 98 -0.12 0.05 -16.58
CA ARG A 98 -1.23 0.51 -17.42
C ARG A 98 -2.59 0.02 -16.90
N VAL A 99 -2.70 -1.25 -16.51
CA VAL A 99 -3.93 -1.81 -15.94
C VAL A 99 -4.28 -1.14 -14.62
N ALA A 100 -3.32 -0.95 -13.72
CA ALA A 100 -3.52 -0.24 -12.46
C ALA A 100 -3.96 1.21 -12.70
N GLY A 101 -3.30 1.93 -13.60
CA GLY A 101 -3.64 3.29 -13.96
C GLY A 101 -5.06 3.42 -14.54
N ALA A 102 -5.48 2.48 -15.40
CA ALA A 102 -6.82 2.45 -15.95
C ALA A 102 -7.88 2.25 -14.85
N LEU A 103 -7.65 1.33 -13.91
CA LEU A 103 -8.54 1.09 -12.77
C LEU A 103 -8.64 2.31 -11.85
N PHE A 104 -7.52 2.94 -11.51
CA PHE A 104 -7.53 4.16 -10.70
C PHE A 104 -8.26 5.31 -11.40
N SER A 105 -8.03 5.52 -12.69
CA SER A 105 -8.71 6.56 -13.47
C SER A 105 -10.23 6.35 -13.48
N GLN A 106 -10.66 5.11 -13.67
CA GLN A 106 -12.08 4.76 -13.68
C GLN A 106 -12.74 4.98 -12.31
N VAL A 107 -12.07 4.58 -11.23
CA VAL A 107 -12.58 4.79 -9.86
C VAL A 107 -12.58 6.27 -9.50
N ALA A 108 -11.54 7.02 -9.84
CA ALA A 108 -11.47 8.46 -9.61
C ALA A 108 -12.62 9.19 -10.30
N PHE A 109 -12.92 8.81 -11.53
CA PHE A 109 -14.05 9.38 -12.27
C PHE A 109 -15.41 8.97 -11.68
N SER A 110 -15.63 7.68 -11.43
CA SER A 110 -16.92 7.16 -11.02
C SER A 110 -17.30 7.52 -9.58
N VAL A 111 -16.33 7.64 -8.68
CA VAL A 111 -16.56 7.89 -7.25
C VAL A 111 -16.43 9.37 -6.89
N TYR A 112 -15.45 10.05 -7.48
CA TYR A 112 -15.10 11.43 -7.12
C TYR A 112 -15.38 12.46 -8.22
N GLY A 113 -15.81 12.02 -9.41
CA GLY A 113 -15.98 12.90 -10.57
C GLY A 113 -14.66 13.48 -11.11
N LEU A 114 -13.50 12.91 -10.73
CA LEU A 114 -12.18 13.41 -11.08
C LEU A 114 -11.68 12.74 -12.37
N SER A 115 -11.19 13.57 -13.30
CA SER A 115 -10.47 13.08 -14.48
C SER A 115 -8.96 13.15 -14.23
N LEU A 116 -8.27 12.02 -14.32
CA LEU A 116 -6.81 11.96 -14.20
C LEU A 116 -6.09 12.27 -15.54
N ILE A 117 -6.84 12.53 -16.60
CA ILE A 117 -6.27 12.82 -17.93
C ILE A 117 -5.58 14.20 -17.99
N HIS A 118 -5.90 15.07 -17.05
CA HIS A 118 -5.40 16.45 -16.98
C HIS A 118 -4.39 16.70 -15.84
N ILE A 119 -3.91 15.65 -15.22
CA ILE A 119 -2.90 15.77 -14.16
C ILE A 119 -1.49 15.55 -14.70
#